data_a4b9fbc00ca9d0e79d2906bcae24cca8
#
_entry.id   a4b9fbc00ca9d0e79d2906bcae24cca8
#
_cell.length_a   1.000
_cell.length_b   1.000
_cell.length_c   1.000
_cell.angle_alpha   90.00
_cell.angle_beta   90.00
_cell.angle_gamma   90.00
#
_symmetry.space_group_name_H-M   'P 1'
#
loop_
_entity.id
_entity.type
_entity.pdbx_description
1 polymer ?
#
loop_
_entity_poly.entity_id
_entity_poly.type
_entity_poly.pdbx_seq_one_letter_code
_entity_poly.pdbx_strand_id
1 'polypeptide(L)'
;VIFRADLVIAKGVNRTGGTMKKLLCRIGISAAVAIASYISLMPAYAQDFYAGKTIRIIVGFPAGGGFDTYSRVLGRHIGKHIPGNPSVVVDNVTGAGSLIAANTLYKSAKPDGLTIGNFIGNLISQQLFGGSGIEFDARKFEWVGVPVKDHVVCALTKASGINSVDAWFAAKSPVKLGGSAPGTTNDD
;
A
#
# COMPACT_ATOMS: atom_id res chain seq x y z
N VAL A 1 20.21 -5.29 16.78
CA VAL A 1 21.14 -4.72 17.76
C VAL A 1 21.64 -5.88 18.61
N ILE A 2 22.94 -6.22 18.43
CA ILE A 2 23.60 -7.33 19.13
C ILE A 2 24.21 -6.75 20.39
N PHE A 3 23.73 -7.16 21.55
CA PHE A 3 24.38 -6.87 22.82
C PHE A 3 25.43 -7.95 23.12
N ARG A 4 26.68 -7.51 23.19
CA ARG A 4 27.83 -8.33 23.61
C ARG A 4 27.96 -8.16 25.13
N ALA A 5 27.71 -9.23 25.88
CA ALA A 5 27.96 -9.27 27.32
C ALA A 5 29.35 -9.85 27.56
N ASP A 6 30.31 -9.02 27.95
CA ASP A 6 31.61 -9.45 28.41
C ASP A 6 31.53 -9.98 29.85
N LEU A 7 31.77 -11.28 29.99
CA LEU A 7 31.76 -11.98 31.25
C LEU A 7 33.17 -11.86 31.89
N VAL A 8 33.31 -11.02 32.91
CA VAL A 8 34.53 -10.94 33.75
C VAL A 8 34.51 -12.10 34.74
N ILE A 9 35.44 -13.05 34.56
CA ILE A 9 35.66 -14.17 35.50
C ILE A 9 36.62 -13.71 36.60
N ALA A 10 36.08 -13.53 37.80
CA ALA A 10 36.91 -13.37 39.00
C ALA A 10 37.39 -14.73 39.49
N LYS A 11 38.73 -14.92 39.49
CA LYS A 11 39.45 -16.10 40.01
C LYS A 11 39.72 -15.90 41.48
N GLY A 12 39.18 -16.74 42.34
CA GLY A 12 39.49 -16.72 43.77
C GLY A 12 39.05 -18.00 44.51
N VAL A 13 39.98 -18.84 44.67
CA VAL A 13 40.25 -20.01 45.54
C VAL A 13 39.45 -20.09 46.85
N ASN A 14 38.75 -21.23 47.13
CA ASN A 14 39.10 -22.11 48.24
C ASN A 14 38.39 -23.48 48.19
N ARG A 15 39.14 -24.56 48.41
CA ARG A 15 38.71 -25.95 48.46
C ARG A 15 38.16 -26.24 49.85
N THR A 16 36.87 -26.60 49.93
CA THR A 16 36.15 -27.54 50.79
C THR A 16 34.67 -27.16 50.81
N GLY A 17 33.86 -27.93 50.15
CA GLY A 17 32.44 -27.66 50.01
C GLY A 17 31.94 -27.82 48.52
N GLY A 18 32.70 -28.53 47.72
CA GLY A 18 32.60 -28.47 46.27
C GLY A 18 31.35 -29.15 45.62
N THR A 19 30.64 -30.00 46.36
CA THR A 19 29.50 -30.73 45.79
C THR A 19 28.17 -29.94 45.95
N MET A 20 27.97 -29.33 47.10
CA MET A 20 26.71 -28.60 47.38
C MET A 20 26.65 -27.28 46.63
N LYS A 21 27.78 -26.53 46.50
CA LYS A 21 27.84 -25.31 45.68
C LYS A 21 27.68 -25.56 44.19
N LYS A 22 28.21 -26.68 43.68
CA LYS A 22 28.05 -27.07 42.29
C LYS A 22 26.60 -27.48 41.95
N LEU A 23 25.89 -28.10 42.92
CA LEU A 23 24.50 -28.47 42.81
C LEU A 23 23.58 -27.23 42.79
N LEU A 24 23.81 -26.29 43.73
CA LEU A 24 23.06 -25.02 43.80
C LEU A 24 23.29 -24.16 42.53
N CYS A 25 24.53 -24.12 42.04
CA CYS A 25 24.83 -23.38 40.81
C CYS A 25 24.16 -24.00 39.55
N ARG A 26 24.07 -25.34 39.48
CA ARG A 26 23.38 -26.04 38.38
C ARG A 26 21.85 -25.85 38.45
N ILE A 27 21.27 -25.84 39.62
CA ILE A 27 19.82 -25.57 39.81
C ILE A 27 19.52 -24.09 39.48
N GLY A 28 20.37 -23.16 39.88
CA GLY A 28 20.22 -21.74 39.53
C GLY A 28 20.30 -21.47 38.01
N ILE A 29 21.23 -22.11 37.31
CA ILE A 29 21.36 -21.97 35.85
C ILE A 29 20.17 -22.58 35.12
N SER A 30 19.69 -23.76 35.51
CA SER A 30 18.51 -24.38 34.90
C SER A 30 17.23 -23.59 35.16
N ALA A 31 17.06 -23.01 36.33
CA ALA A 31 15.93 -22.12 36.63
C ALA A 31 15.97 -20.85 35.80
N ALA A 32 17.14 -20.23 35.64
CA ALA A 32 17.32 -19.03 34.81
C ALA A 32 17.03 -19.30 33.31
N VAL A 33 17.48 -20.46 32.81
CA VAL A 33 17.19 -20.87 31.41
C VAL A 33 15.68 -21.16 31.22
N ALA A 34 15.03 -21.79 32.19
CA ALA A 34 13.59 -22.03 32.14
C ALA A 34 12.78 -20.73 32.16
N ILE A 35 13.16 -19.76 32.98
CA ILE A 35 12.51 -18.44 33.04
C ILE A 35 12.73 -17.65 31.74
N ALA A 36 13.95 -17.69 31.18
CA ALA A 36 14.25 -17.04 29.90
C ALA A 36 13.45 -17.66 28.74
N SER A 37 13.24 -18.98 28.74
CA SER A 37 12.42 -19.67 27.76
C SER A 37 10.94 -19.33 27.88
N TYR A 38 10.44 -19.09 29.09
CA TYR A 38 9.04 -18.68 29.34
C TYR A 38 8.75 -17.25 28.86
N ILE A 39 9.72 -16.34 29.00
CA ILE A 39 9.60 -14.93 28.53
C ILE A 39 9.54 -14.88 27.00
N SER A 40 10.23 -15.77 26.31
CA SER A 40 10.27 -15.85 24.83
C SER A 40 8.95 -16.38 24.22
N LEU A 41 8.06 -16.96 25.01
CA LEU A 41 6.77 -17.49 24.59
C LEU A 41 5.61 -16.51 24.81
N MET A 42 5.86 -15.34 25.40
CA MET A 42 4.82 -14.31 25.44
C MET A 42 4.56 -13.82 24.01
N PRO A 43 3.33 -13.99 23.48
CA PRO A 43 3.00 -13.38 22.20
C PRO A 43 3.28 -11.88 22.34
N ALA A 44 4.16 -11.36 21.49
CA ALA A 44 4.30 -9.91 21.33
C ALA A 44 2.93 -9.45 20.80
N TYR A 45 2.08 -8.92 21.67
CA TYR A 45 0.93 -8.15 21.26
C TYR A 45 1.49 -6.92 20.55
N ALA A 46 1.75 -7.05 19.25
CA ALA A 46 1.94 -5.91 18.40
C ALA A 46 0.66 -5.09 18.55
N GLN A 47 0.78 -3.97 19.24
CA GLN A 47 -0.33 -3.05 19.42
C GLN A 47 -0.86 -2.76 18.03
N ASP A 48 -2.12 -3.11 17.74
CA ASP A 48 -2.71 -2.97 16.41
C ASP A 48 -2.56 -1.53 15.96
N PHE A 49 -1.59 -1.28 15.09
CA PHE A 49 -1.24 0.08 14.63
C PHE A 49 -2.47 0.85 14.17
N TYR A 50 -3.43 0.15 13.57
CA TYR A 50 -4.63 0.74 13.01
C TYR A 50 -5.80 0.87 13.99
N ALA A 51 -5.68 0.37 15.24
CA ALA A 51 -6.75 0.47 16.23
C ALA A 51 -7.14 1.94 16.48
N GLY A 52 -8.43 2.24 16.31
CA GLY A 52 -8.98 3.60 16.48
C GLY A 52 -8.55 4.61 15.43
N LYS A 53 -7.86 4.18 14.37
CA LYS A 53 -7.45 5.07 13.26
C LYS A 53 -8.42 5.02 12.09
N THR A 54 -8.30 6.02 11.22
CA THR A 54 -9.07 6.12 9.98
C THR A 54 -8.11 6.09 8.79
N ILE A 55 -8.36 5.17 7.86
CA ILE A 55 -7.67 5.14 6.56
C ILE A 55 -8.46 6.01 5.59
N ARG A 56 -7.77 6.89 4.89
CA ARG A 56 -8.33 7.74 3.83
C ARG A 56 -7.99 7.15 2.47
N ILE A 57 -8.98 6.93 1.62
CA ILE A 57 -8.79 6.56 0.20
C ILE A 57 -9.05 7.80 -0.65
N ILE A 58 -8.00 8.34 -1.28
CA ILE A 58 -8.09 9.44 -2.24
C ILE A 58 -8.39 8.84 -3.61
N VAL A 59 -9.51 9.24 -4.22
CA VAL A 59 -9.95 8.80 -5.55
C VAL A 59 -9.80 9.92 -6.56
N GLY A 60 -9.05 9.68 -7.63
CA GLY A 60 -8.71 10.69 -8.64
C GLY A 60 -9.84 11.01 -9.63
N PHE A 61 -11.03 10.46 -9.44
CA PHE A 61 -12.19 10.64 -10.33
C PHE A 61 -13.43 11.05 -9.57
N PRO A 62 -14.45 11.61 -10.28
CA PRO A 62 -15.69 12.07 -9.66
C PRO A 62 -16.46 10.97 -8.93
N ALA A 63 -17.24 11.38 -7.93
CA ALA A 63 -18.14 10.50 -7.21
C ALA A 63 -19.18 9.87 -8.16
N GLY A 64 -19.51 8.59 -7.93
CA GLY A 64 -20.43 7.81 -8.73
C GLY A 64 -19.82 7.14 -9.97
N GLY A 65 -18.59 7.45 -10.33
CA GLY A 65 -17.84 6.75 -11.39
C GLY A 65 -17.31 5.39 -10.94
N GLY A 66 -16.75 4.61 -11.88
CA GLY A 66 -16.21 3.28 -11.60
C GLY A 66 -15.14 3.29 -10.50
N PHE A 67 -14.16 4.18 -10.58
CA PHE A 67 -13.12 4.35 -9.57
C PHE A 67 -13.68 4.64 -8.16
N ASP A 68 -14.69 5.49 -8.08
CA ASP A 68 -15.35 5.81 -6.81
C ASP A 68 -16.16 4.61 -6.29
N THR A 69 -16.90 3.95 -7.17
CA THR A 69 -17.74 2.81 -6.80
C THR A 69 -16.94 1.68 -6.17
N TYR A 70 -15.88 1.21 -6.82
CA TYR A 70 -15.09 0.12 -6.23
C TYR A 70 -14.22 0.58 -5.06
N SER A 71 -13.80 1.85 -5.00
CA SER A 71 -13.14 2.39 -3.80
C SER A 71 -14.05 2.38 -2.58
N ARG A 72 -15.34 2.72 -2.75
CA ARG A 72 -16.32 2.64 -1.68
C ARG A 72 -16.67 1.22 -1.29
N VAL A 73 -16.69 0.29 -2.25
CA VAL A 73 -16.85 -1.14 -1.95
C VAL A 73 -15.65 -1.62 -1.11
N LEU A 74 -14.42 -1.32 -1.53
CA LEU A 74 -13.22 -1.62 -0.75
C LEU A 74 -13.29 -0.99 0.63
N GLY A 75 -13.62 0.29 0.73
CA GLY A 75 -13.71 1.01 2.00
C GLY A 75 -14.67 0.38 3.00
N ARG A 76 -15.80 -0.15 2.53
CA ARG A 76 -16.76 -0.86 3.38
C ARG A 76 -16.26 -2.21 3.90
N HIS A 77 -15.31 -2.82 3.23
CA HIS A 77 -14.92 -4.20 3.53
C HIS A 77 -13.48 -4.33 4.03
N ILE A 78 -12.54 -3.49 3.60
CA ILE A 78 -11.12 -3.67 3.86
C ILE A 78 -10.77 -3.56 5.36
N GLY A 79 -11.44 -2.68 6.11
CA GLY A 79 -11.15 -2.44 7.52
C GLY A 79 -11.20 -3.73 8.36
N LYS A 80 -12.18 -4.60 8.12
CA LYS A 80 -12.33 -5.88 8.85
C LYS A 80 -11.21 -6.90 8.56
N HIS A 81 -10.40 -6.66 7.55
CA HIS A 81 -9.26 -7.52 7.20
C HIS A 81 -7.92 -6.92 7.67
N ILE A 82 -7.95 -5.75 8.29
CA ILE A 82 -6.76 -5.07 8.82
C ILE A 82 -6.80 -5.19 10.35
N PRO A 83 -5.71 -5.68 11.01
CA PRO A 83 -5.61 -5.69 12.46
C PRO A 83 -5.90 -4.31 13.05
N GLY A 84 -6.72 -4.24 14.09
CA GLY A 84 -7.19 -2.97 14.67
C GLY A 84 -8.48 -2.44 14.06
N ASN A 85 -8.99 -3.05 12.99
CA ASN A 85 -10.29 -2.75 12.36
C ASN A 85 -10.54 -1.24 12.14
N PRO A 86 -9.66 -0.55 11.39
CA PRO A 86 -9.76 0.89 11.18
C PRO A 86 -11.02 1.28 10.43
N SER A 87 -11.52 2.46 10.71
CA SER A 87 -12.52 3.11 9.85
C SER A 87 -11.91 3.48 8.50
N VAL A 88 -12.72 3.47 7.44
CA VAL A 88 -12.25 3.86 6.10
C VAL A 88 -13.15 4.93 5.52
N VAL A 89 -12.57 6.02 5.05
CA VAL A 89 -13.27 7.11 4.35
C VAL A 89 -12.77 7.23 2.92
N VAL A 90 -13.67 7.53 2.00
CA VAL A 90 -13.36 7.73 0.57
C VAL A 90 -13.57 9.18 0.23
N ASP A 91 -12.57 9.81 -0.38
CA ASP A 91 -12.52 11.21 -0.71
C ASP A 91 -12.14 11.40 -2.19
N ASN A 92 -12.95 12.15 -2.93
CA ASN A 92 -12.76 12.37 -4.36
C ASN A 92 -11.93 13.64 -4.58
N VAL A 93 -10.70 13.48 -5.11
CA VAL A 93 -9.79 14.56 -5.49
C VAL A 93 -9.62 14.52 -7.01
N THR A 94 -10.49 15.21 -7.71
CA THR A 94 -10.59 15.11 -9.17
C THR A 94 -9.68 16.12 -9.88
N GLY A 95 -9.39 15.85 -11.15
CA GLY A 95 -8.75 16.78 -12.09
C GLY A 95 -7.56 16.19 -12.83
N ALA A 96 -7.35 16.71 -14.03
CA ALA A 96 -6.25 16.34 -14.93
C ALA A 96 -6.06 14.81 -15.08
N GLY A 97 -7.13 14.07 -15.38
CA GLY A 97 -7.04 12.62 -15.51
C GLY A 97 -6.51 11.89 -14.27
N SER A 98 -6.90 12.33 -13.07
CA SER A 98 -6.42 11.89 -11.75
C SER A 98 -4.99 12.31 -11.36
N LEU A 99 -4.31 13.13 -12.15
CA LEU A 99 -2.97 13.62 -11.86
C LEU A 99 -2.94 14.43 -10.55
N ILE A 100 -3.97 15.23 -10.28
CA ILE A 100 -4.08 16.01 -9.04
C ILE A 100 -4.11 15.07 -7.83
N ALA A 101 -4.85 13.95 -7.88
CA ALA A 101 -4.88 12.98 -6.80
C ALA A 101 -3.51 12.33 -6.55
N ALA A 102 -2.80 11.95 -7.62
CA ALA A 102 -1.47 11.35 -7.51
C ALA A 102 -0.45 12.34 -6.91
N ASN A 103 -0.46 13.60 -7.38
CA ASN A 103 0.40 14.65 -6.82
C ASN A 103 0.04 14.95 -5.36
N THR A 104 -1.25 14.99 -5.01
CA THR A 104 -1.72 15.21 -3.63
C THR A 104 -1.25 14.09 -2.70
N LEU A 105 -1.36 12.83 -3.15
CA LEU A 105 -0.86 11.69 -2.39
C LEU A 105 0.65 11.82 -2.14
N TYR A 106 1.41 12.16 -3.17
CA TYR A 106 2.87 12.23 -3.08
C TYR A 106 3.38 13.39 -2.24
N LYS A 107 2.79 14.59 -2.39
CA LYS A 107 3.31 15.83 -1.76
C LYS A 107 2.67 16.14 -0.42
N SER A 108 1.39 15.80 -0.25
CA SER A 108 0.59 16.28 0.87
C SER A 108 0.21 15.20 1.88
N ALA A 109 0.13 13.93 1.46
CA ALA A 109 -0.16 12.84 2.37
C ALA A 109 1.07 12.51 3.24
N LYS A 110 0.83 12.28 4.53
CA LYS A 110 1.89 11.78 5.41
C LYS A 110 2.21 10.33 5.05
N PRO A 111 3.49 9.92 5.05
CA PRO A 111 3.89 8.55 4.79
C PRO A 111 3.73 7.67 6.05
N ASP A 112 2.54 7.68 6.63
CA ASP A 112 2.19 7.01 7.89
C ASP A 112 1.31 5.77 7.69
N GLY A 113 1.06 5.36 6.45
CA GLY A 113 0.23 4.20 6.13
C GLY A 113 -1.28 4.43 6.27
N LEU A 114 -1.73 5.67 6.51
CA LEU A 114 -3.15 5.99 6.68
C LEU A 114 -3.81 6.60 5.45
N THR A 115 -3.06 6.82 4.36
CA THR A 115 -3.62 7.36 3.11
C THR A 115 -3.28 6.45 1.94
N ILE A 116 -4.30 6.08 1.19
CA ILE A 116 -4.21 5.26 -0.03
C ILE A 116 -4.69 6.11 -1.21
N GLY A 117 -3.95 6.11 -2.31
CA GLY A 117 -4.39 6.75 -3.57
C GLY A 117 -4.95 5.72 -4.55
N ASN A 118 -6.05 6.06 -5.18
CA ASN A 118 -6.65 5.32 -6.29
C ASN A 118 -6.78 6.24 -7.50
N PHE A 119 -5.85 6.09 -8.43
CA PHE A 119 -5.72 6.89 -9.64
C PHE A 119 -5.36 6.01 -10.85
N ILE A 120 -5.47 6.55 -12.05
CA ILE A 120 -5.26 5.78 -13.29
C ILE A 120 -3.78 5.42 -13.47
N GLY A 121 -3.52 4.16 -13.85
CA GLY A 121 -2.17 3.62 -13.94
C GLY A 121 -1.30 4.21 -15.05
N ASN A 122 -1.89 4.78 -16.12
CA ASN A 122 -1.13 5.37 -17.22
C ASN A 122 -0.31 6.61 -16.81
N LEU A 123 -0.58 7.23 -15.67
CA LEU A 123 0.24 8.31 -15.12
C LEU A 123 1.71 7.88 -14.91
N ILE A 124 1.95 6.59 -14.67
CA ILE A 124 3.30 6.02 -14.58
C ILE A 124 4.00 6.11 -15.94
N SER A 125 3.30 5.74 -17.02
CA SER A 125 3.83 5.84 -18.38
C SER A 125 4.06 7.30 -18.77
N GLN A 126 3.14 8.20 -18.42
CA GLN A 126 3.31 9.63 -18.65
C GLN A 126 4.56 10.19 -17.94
N GLN A 127 4.86 9.72 -16.72
CA GLN A 127 6.12 10.10 -16.05
C GLN A 127 7.34 9.67 -16.86
N LEU A 128 7.34 8.46 -17.42
CA LEU A 128 8.46 7.95 -18.24
C LEU A 128 8.64 8.75 -19.53
N PHE A 129 7.56 9.23 -20.13
CA PHE A 129 7.59 10.02 -21.35
C PHE A 129 7.74 11.52 -21.13
N GLY A 130 7.96 11.97 -19.90
CA GLY A 130 8.15 13.37 -19.58
C GLY A 130 6.87 14.21 -19.63
N GLY A 131 5.73 13.61 -19.31
CA GLY A 131 4.45 14.32 -19.24
C GLY A 131 4.48 15.52 -18.30
N SER A 132 3.79 16.59 -18.70
CA SER A 132 3.76 17.84 -17.93
C SER A 132 2.92 17.71 -16.65
N GLY A 133 3.27 18.50 -15.62
CA GLY A 133 2.51 18.59 -14.37
C GLY A 133 2.69 17.39 -13.42
N ILE A 134 3.54 16.43 -13.74
CA ILE A 134 3.86 15.31 -12.87
C ILE A 134 4.84 15.75 -11.80
N GLU A 135 4.42 15.64 -10.54
CA GLU A 135 5.19 16.09 -9.38
C GLU A 135 5.49 14.93 -8.40
N PHE A 136 5.21 13.72 -8.81
CA PHE A 136 5.48 12.49 -8.06
C PHE A 136 6.60 11.67 -8.72
N ASP A 137 7.21 10.77 -7.94
CA ASP A 137 8.06 9.70 -8.44
C ASP A 137 7.37 8.35 -8.14
N ALA A 138 6.89 7.68 -9.20
CA ALA A 138 6.16 6.42 -9.08
C ALA A 138 6.96 5.32 -8.37
N ARG A 139 8.29 5.38 -8.38
CA ARG A 139 9.18 4.44 -7.67
C ARG A 139 9.16 4.60 -6.16
N LYS A 140 8.62 5.72 -5.66
CA LYS A 140 8.53 6.04 -4.23
C LYS A 140 7.15 5.78 -3.65
N PHE A 141 6.21 5.28 -4.45
CA PHE A 141 4.94 4.79 -3.94
C PHE A 141 5.08 3.35 -3.44
N GLU A 142 4.44 3.05 -2.33
CA GLU A 142 4.21 1.68 -1.88
C GLU A 142 2.96 1.13 -2.58
N TRP A 143 3.17 0.27 -3.56
CA TRP A 143 2.10 -0.27 -4.40
C TRP A 143 1.38 -1.41 -3.69
N VAL A 144 0.09 -1.22 -3.38
CA VAL A 144 -0.73 -2.21 -2.66
C VAL A 144 -1.36 -3.22 -3.62
N GLY A 145 -1.88 -2.75 -4.75
CA GLY A 145 -2.52 -3.61 -5.73
C GLY A 145 -3.40 -2.86 -6.74
N VAL A 146 -4.03 -3.62 -7.62
CA VAL A 146 -4.95 -3.11 -8.64
C VAL A 146 -6.33 -3.70 -8.37
N PRO A 147 -7.34 -2.88 -8.02
CA PRO A 147 -8.68 -3.37 -7.71
C PRO A 147 -9.37 -4.04 -8.90
N VAL A 148 -9.15 -3.53 -10.10
CA VAL A 148 -9.80 -3.98 -11.34
C VAL A 148 -8.78 -3.95 -12.48
N LYS A 149 -8.80 -4.96 -13.34
CA LYS A 149 -8.13 -4.93 -14.64
C LYS A 149 -9.15 -4.51 -15.68
N ASP A 150 -8.98 -3.32 -16.22
CA ASP A 150 -9.83 -2.79 -17.28
C ASP A 150 -9.28 -3.14 -18.67
N HIS A 151 -10.20 -3.34 -19.61
CA HIS A 151 -9.89 -3.42 -21.02
C HIS A 151 -10.45 -2.16 -21.68
N VAL A 152 -9.62 -1.49 -22.46
CA VAL A 152 -10.07 -0.34 -23.26
C VAL A 152 -10.97 -0.87 -24.38
N VAL A 153 -12.15 -0.29 -24.49
CA VAL A 153 -13.13 -0.61 -25.53
C VAL A 153 -13.39 0.65 -26.35
N CYS A 154 -13.28 0.54 -27.66
CA CYS A 154 -13.68 1.59 -28.57
C CYS A 154 -15.10 1.31 -29.08
N ALA A 155 -15.99 2.27 -28.91
CA ALA A 155 -17.35 2.19 -29.37
C ALA A 155 -17.65 3.34 -30.35
N LEU A 156 -18.21 3.01 -31.48
CA LEU A 156 -18.64 3.97 -32.48
C LEU A 156 -20.17 3.98 -32.56
N THR A 157 -20.75 5.16 -32.70
CA THR A 157 -22.21 5.27 -32.87
C THR A 157 -22.61 4.82 -34.28
N LYS A 158 -23.82 4.31 -34.42
CA LYS A 158 -24.37 3.95 -35.72
C LYS A 158 -24.36 5.13 -36.72
N ALA A 159 -24.47 6.35 -36.21
CA ALA A 159 -24.45 7.58 -36.99
C ALA A 159 -23.10 7.87 -37.67
N SER A 160 -22.00 7.28 -37.16
CA SER A 160 -20.68 7.41 -37.82
C SER A 160 -20.59 6.69 -39.20
N GLY A 161 -21.52 5.77 -39.48
CA GLY A 161 -21.48 4.93 -40.66
C GLY A 161 -20.39 3.85 -40.60
N ILE A 162 -19.55 3.79 -39.58
CA ILE A 162 -18.47 2.84 -39.39
C ILE A 162 -18.99 1.67 -38.56
N ASN A 163 -19.08 0.49 -39.16
CA ASN A 163 -19.65 -0.71 -38.54
C ASN A 163 -18.67 -1.88 -38.38
N SER A 164 -17.42 -1.68 -38.77
CA SER A 164 -16.35 -2.67 -38.63
C SER A 164 -14.99 -2.00 -38.48
N VAL A 165 -13.99 -2.74 -38.02
CA VAL A 165 -12.60 -2.29 -37.89
C VAL A 165 -12.04 -1.98 -39.29
N ASP A 166 -12.35 -2.81 -40.32
CA ASP A 166 -11.91 -2.58 -41.69
C ASP A 166 -12.49 -1.30 -42.27
N ALA A 167 -13.77 -1.01 -41.99
CA ALA A 167 -14.40 0.23 -42.39
C ALA A 167 -13.77 1.45 -41.71
N TRP A 168 -13.32 1.29 -40.46
CA TRP A 168 -12.59 2.34 -39.76
C TRP A 168 -11.23 2.62 -40.42
N PHE A 169 -10.43 1.60 -40.67
CA PHE A 169 -9.14 1.78 -41.38
C PHE A 169 -9.27 2.28 -42.80
N ALA A 170 -10.38 1.99 -43.46
CA ALA A 170 -10.68 2.49 -44.82
C ALA A 170 -11.29 3.89 -44.85
N ALA A 171 -11.55 4.49 -43.68
CA ALA A 171 -12.16 5.82 -43.59
C ALA A 171 -11.26 6.89 -44.20
N LYS A 172 -11.78 7.64 -45.18
CA LYS A 172 -11.05 8.71 -45.85
C LYS A 172 -10.98 10.02 -45.07
N SER A 173 -11.79 10.13 -44.06
CA SER A 173 -11.85 11.29 -43.16
C SER A 173 -11.47 10.92 -41.75
N PRO A 174 -10.82 11.80 -40.96
CA PRO A 174 -10.52 11.56 -39.56
C PRO A 174 -11.79 11.26 -38.78
N VAL A 175 -11.78 10.17 -38.03
CA VAL A 175 -12.88 9.80 -37.11
C VAL A 175 -12.66 10.48 -35.78
N LYS A 176 -13.65 11.26 -35.36
CA LYS A 176 -13.60 11.90 -34.04
C LYS A 176 -13.92 10.88 -32.96
N LEU A 177 -12.99 10.70 -32.05
CA LEU A 177 -13.14 9.84 -30.88
C LEU A 177 -13.22 10.71 -29.63
N GLY A 178 -13.93 10.23 -28.62
CA GLY A 178 -13.96 10.85 -27.31
C GLY A 178 -13.12 10.03 -26.33
N GLY A 179 -12.28 10.72 -25.56
CA GLY A 179 -11.54 10.13 -24.46
C GLY A 179 -12.18 10.45 -23.11
N SER A 180 -11.67 9.84 -22.05
CA SER A 180 -12.15 10.07 -20.68
C SER A 180 -11.67 11.39 -20.11
N ALA A 181 -10.45 11.80 -20.43
CA ALA A 181 -9.87 13.11 -20.08
C ALA A 181 -8.55 13.29 -20.84
N PRO A 182 -8.11 14.54 -21.07
CA PRO A 182 -6.81 14.82 -21.69
C PRO A 182 -5.66 14.10 -20.98
N GLY A 183 -4.77 13.45 -21.74
CA GLY A 183 -3.65 12.69 -21.23
C GLY A 183 -4.02 11.35 -20.60
N THR A 184 -5.24 10.86 -20.76
CA THR A 184 -5.59 9.46 -20.39
C THR A 184 -5.30 8.52 -21.55
N THR A 185 -5.24 7.20 -21.29
CA THR A 185 -4.97 6.17 -22.31
C THR A 185 -5.92 6.17 -23.50
N ASN A 186 -7.01 6.92 -23.44
CA ASN A 186 -8.04 6.98 -24.47
C ASN A 186 -8.06 8.32 -25.21
N ASP A 187 -7.06 9.18 -25.01
CA ASP A 187 -7.05 10.55 -25.55
C ASP A 187 -6.03 10.74 -26.68
N ASP A 188 -5.08 9.82 -26.81
CA ASP A 188 -4.01 9.84 -27.84
C ASP A 188 -4.39 9.12 -29.15
#